data_6b1a663d05d789957754877db914b0ad
#
_entry.id   6b1a663d05d789957754877db914b0ad
#
_cell.length_a   1.000
_cell.length_b   1.000
_cell.length_c   1.000
_cell.angle_alpha   90.00
_cell.angle_beta   90.00
_cell.angle_gamma   90.00
#
_symmetry.space_group_name_H-M   'P 1'
#
loop_
_entity.id
_entity.type
_entity.pdbx_description
1 polymer ?
#
loop_
_entity_poly.entity_id
_entity_poly.type
_entity_poly.pdbx_seq_one_letter_code
_entity_poly.pdbx_strand_id
1 'polypeptide(L)'
;MAETLPDAGEDPTAVMMSPRQRATETTFSLKCLKDKLIPIGATVLVTALVITVIALAARKCPSCPSPILPTCSENGIGFREKCFYFVQNETNWNKSQSFCLSLGAQLATIDSQEDLHFLLHYGRPLHYWVGLHREGSDPWTWCNGSLFNNLYVLAAFPHIF
;
A
#
# COMPACT_ATOMS: atom_id res chain seq x y z
N MET A 1 -25.36 -77.60 79.10
CA MET A 1 -26.16 -76.76 80.02
C MET A 1 -26.00 -75.35 79.43
N ALA A 2 -26.98 -74.96 78.77
CA ALA A 2 -27.89 -73.88 79.07
C ALA A 2 -27.21 -72.51 78.95
N GLU A 3 -27.61 -71.69 78.18
CA GLU A 3 -28.75 -70.80 77.90
C GLU A 3 -28.17 -69.41 77.87
N THR A 4 -28.52 -68.47 77.20
CA THR A 4 -29.68 -67.90 76.46
C THR A 4 -29.26 -66.58 75.87
N LEU A 5 -29.89 -66.23 74.77
CA LEU A 5 -30.10 -64.87 74.30
C LEU A 5 -30.85 -64.02 75.32
N PRO A 6 -31.03 -62.71 75.22
CA PRO A 6 -31.26 -61.81 74.02
C PRO A 6 -30.54 -60.47 74.20
N ASP A 7 -30.67 -59.51 73.46
CA ASP A 7 -31.72 -58.73 72.82
C ASP A 7 -31.20 -57.31 72.33
N ALA A 8 -31.74 -56.89 71.28
CA ALA A 8 -32.10 -55.60 70.84
C ALA A 8 -31.48 -54.30 71.40
N GLY A 9 -31.15 -53.44 70.58
CA GLY A 9 -31.02 -52.00 70.85
C GLY A 9 -30.49 -51.20 69.72
N GLU A 10 -31.40 -50.79 68.93
CA GLU A 10 -31.59 -49.40 68.40
C GLU A 10 -30.46 -48.77 67.61
N ASP A 11 -30.82 -48.60 66.42
CA ASP A 11 -30.40 -47.74 65.36
C ASP A 11 -30.28 -46.24 65.76
N PRO A 12 -29.20 -45.54 65.37
CA PRO A 12 -29.25 -44.10 65.14
C PRO A 12 -29.19 -43.80 63.65
N THR A 13 -30.31 -43.35 63.14
CA THR A 13 -30.47 -42.72 61.87
C THR A 13 -29.39 -41.71 61.59
N ALA A 14 -28.44 -42.07 60.75
CA ALA A 14 -27.52 -41.15 60.14
C ALA A 14 -28.24 -40.52 58.95
N VAL A 15 -28.60 -39.26 59.07
CA VAL A 15 -29.10 -38.44 57.96
C VAL A 15 -27.96 -38.20 56.99
N MET A 16 -27.90 -38.97 55.90
CA MET A 16 -27.01 -38.66 54.74
C MET A 16 -27.49 -37.43 54.09
N MET A 17 -26.78 -36.31 54.24
CA MET A 17 -26.87 -35.19 53.40
C MET A 17 -26.41 -35.56 51.97
N SER A 18 -27.36 -35.58 51.05
CA SER A 18 -27.11 -35.86 49.63
C SER A 18 -26.13 -34.84 49.03
N PRO A 19 -25.06 -35.28 48.34
CA PRO A 19 -24.13 -34.38 47.65
C PRO A 19 -24.78 -33.60 46.48
N ARG A 20 -26.04 -33.87 46.21
CA ARG A 20 -26.77 -33.32 45.03
C ARG A 20 -27.18 -31.86 45.16
N GLN A 21 -27.23 -31.31 46.39
CA GLN A 21 -27.61 -29.90 46.57
C GLN A 21 -26.43 -28.92 46.42
N ARG A 22 -25.20 -29.38 46.63
CA ARG A 22 -24.01 -28.52 46.51
C ARG A 22 -23.58 -28.27 45.05
N ALA A 23 -23.89 -29.19 44.15
CA ALA A 23 -23.58 -29.09 42.75
C ALA A 23 -24.52 -28.10 42.00
N THR A 24 -25.76 -27.96 42.46
CA THR A 24 -26.74 -27.05 41.83
C THR A 24 -26.53 -25.59 42.20
N GLU A 25 -26.08 -25.27 43.40
CA GLU A 25 -25.80 -23.86 43.76
C GLU A 25 -24.56 -23.30 43.07
N THR A 26 -23.51 -24.11 42.93
CA THR A 26 -22.29 -23.65 42.21
C THR A 26 -22.53 -23.50 40.72
N THR A 27 -23.33 -24.34 40.09
CA THR A 27 -23.69 -24.23 38.67
C THR A 27 -24.63 -23.07 38.40
N PHE A 28 -25.54 -22.74 39.33
CA PHE A 28 -26.42 -21.58 39.19
C PHE A 28 -25.64 -20.27 39.30
N SER A 29 -24.71 -20.17 40.27
CA SER A 29 -23.85 -19.00 40.41
C SER A 29 -22.94 -18.77 39.19
N LEU A 30 -22.34 -19.85 38.65
CA LEU A 30 -21.51 -19.80 37.46
C LEU A 30 -22.28 -19.42 36.18
N LYS A 31 -23.53 -19.86 36.01
CA LYS A 31 -24.39 -19.46 34.91
C LYS A 31 -24.73 -17.96 34.99
N CYS A 32 -25.16 -17.49 36.16
CA CYS A 32 -25.50 -16.08 36.37
C CYS A 32 -24.27 -15.17 36.17
N LEU A 33 -23.09 -15.65 36.54
CA LEU A 33 -21.83 -14.92 36.29
C LEU A 33 -21.47 -14.86 34.79
N LYS A 34 -21.64 -15.98 34.05
CA LYS A 34 -21.45 -16.04 32.62
C LYS A 34 -22.43 -15.15 31.87
N ASP A 35 -23.72 -15.18 32.23
CA ASP A 35 -24.76 -14.38 31.53
C ASP A 35 -24.55 -12.88 31.69
N LYS A 36 -23.87 -12.43 32.75
CA LYS A 36 -23.49 -11.00 32.92
C LYS A 36 -22.13 -10.65 32.35
N LEU A 37 -21.16 -11.58 32.39
CA LEU A 37 -19.80 -11.32 31.86
C LEU A 37 -19.73 -11.33 30.32
N ILE A 38 -20.54 -12.15 29.67
CA ILE A 38 -20.61 -12.22 28.20
C ILE A 38 -21.02 -10.86 27.59
N PRO A 39 -22.12 -10.21 28.00
CA PRO A 39 -22.50 -8.92 27.44
C PRO A 39 -21.48 -7.80 27.77
N ILE A 40 -20.87 -7.83 28.97
CA ILE A 40 -19.84 -6.86 29.35
C ILE A 40 -18.58 -7.04 28.48
N GLY A 41 -18.13 -8.27 28.27
CA GLY A 41 -17.00 -8.58 27.40
C GLY A 41 -17.28 -8.16 25.94
N ALA A 42 -18.47 -8.42 25.44
CA ALA A 42 -18.89 -8.02 24.09
C ALA A 42 -18.92 -6.50 23.94
N THR A 43 -19.46 -5.76 24.91
CA THR A 43 -19.51 -4.29 24.85
C THR A 43 -18.10 -3.68 24.91
N VAL A 44 -17.21 -4.19 25.73
CA VAL A 44 -15.81 -3.73 25.79
C VAL A 44 -15.09 -3.99 24.47
N LEU A 45 -15.31 -5.16 23.86
CA LEU A 45 -14.70 -5.48 22.56
C LEU A 45 -15.21 -4.53 21.46
N VAL A 46 -16.52 -4.31 21.39
CA VAL A 46 -17.11 -3.40 20.40
C VAL A 46 -16.62 -1.96 20.59
N THR A 47 -16.58 -1.46 21.82
CA THR A 47 -16.06 -0.11 22.10
C THR A 47 -14.59 0.03 21.73
N ALA A 48 -13.76 -0.96 22.02
CA ALA A 48 -12.36 -0.99 21.63
C ALA A 48 -12.20 -0.95 20.09
N LEU A 49 -12.99 -1.74 19.36
CA LEU A 49 -12.99 -1.75 17.90
C LEU A 49 -13.43 -0.40 17.32
N VAL A 50 -14.48 0.21 17.87
CA VAL A 50 -14.94 1.54 17.43
C VAL A 50 -13.86 2.60 17.67
N ILE A 51 -13.21 2.59 18.83
CA ILE A 51 -12.13 3.53 19.14
C ILE A 51 -10.95 3.32 18.18
N THR A 52 -10.57 2.07 17.88
CA THR A 52 -9.48 1.80 16.94
C THR A 52 -9.82 2.26 15.51
N VAL A 53 -11.04 2.05 15.05
CA VAL A 53 -11.49 2.55 13.74
C VAL A 53 -11.47 4.07 13.69
N ILE A 54 -11.97 4.75 14.74
CA ILE A 54 -11.94 6.22 14.82
C ILE A 54 -10.49 6.72 14.84
N ALA A 55 -9.61 6.09 15.63
CA ALA A 55 -8.20 6.45 15.69
C ALA A 55 -7.47 6.25 14.36
N LEU A 56 -7.80 5.19 13.61
CA LEU A 56 -7.25 4.96 12.29
C LEU A 56 -7.80 5.97 11.25
N ALA A 57 -9.09 6.28 11.32
CA ALA A 57 -9.72 7.27 10.45
C ALA A 57 -9.24 8.71 10.76
N ALA A 58 -8.93 9.00 12.02
CA ALA A 58 -8.39 10.29 12.44
C ALA A 58 -6.89 10.47 12.13
N ARG A 59 -6.19 9.40 11.77
CA ARG A 59 -4.82 9.54 11.24
C ARG A 59 -4.93 10.28 9.91
N LYS A 60 -4.79 11.60 9.95
CA LYS A 60 -4.53 12.36 8.73
C LYS A 60 -3.32 11.73 8.08
N CYS A 61 -3.50 11.19 6.87
CA CYS A 61 -2.34 10.90 6.03
C CYS A 61 -1.45 12.14 6.08
N PRO A 62 -0.15 12.02 6.37
CA PRO A 62 0.74 13.15 6.18
C PRO A 62 0.41 13.65 4.79
N SER A 63 0.03 14.94 4.68
CA SER A 63 -0.29 15.55 3.40
C SER A 63 0.87 15.21 2.49
N CYS A 64 0.63 14.38 1.46
CA CYS A 64 1.62 14.17 0.43
C CYS A 64 2.05 15.58 0.02
N PRO A 65 3.32 15.95 0.10
CA PRO A 65 3.76 17.21 -0.45
C PRO A 65 3.23 17.23 -1.88
N SER A 66 2.39 18.19 -2.19
CA SER A 66 1.89 18.34 -3.55
C SER A 66 3.11 18.34 -4.44
N PRO A 67 3.21 17.44 -5.45
CA PRO A 67 4.34 17.49 -6.35
C PRO A 67 4.40 18.91 -6.87
N ILE A 68 5.52 19.60 -6.59
CA ILE A 68 5.75 20.94 -7.10
C ILE A 68 5.92 20.75 -8.61
N LEU A 69 4.82 20.81 -9.35
CA LEU A 69 4.88 20.81 -10.79
C LEU A 69 5.63 22.08 -11.20
N PRO A 70 6.66 21.98 -12.03
CA PRO A 70 7.37 23.15 -12.52
C PRO A 70 6.40 24.06 -13.27
N THR A 71 6.47 25.35 -13.01
CA THR A 71 5.75 26.34 -13.80
C THR A 71 6.50 26.48 -15.12
N CYS A 72 6.01 25.80 -16.16
CA CYS A 72 6.60 25.88 -17.48
C CYS A 72 6.20 27.18 -18.17
N SER A 73 7.06 27.72 -19.01
CA SER A 73 6.72 28.81 -19.93
C SER A 73 5.67 28.36 -20.96
N GLU A 74 5.16 29.30 -21.73
CA GLU A 74 4.10 29.07 -22.72
C GLU A 74 4.31 27.80 -23.56
N ASN A 75 3.26 27.01 -23.70
CA ASN A 75 3.23 25.74 -24.45
C ASN A 75 4.08 24.57 -23.86
N GLY A 76 4.71 24.74 -22.70
CA GLY A 76 5.40 23.66 -22.01
C GLY A 76 4.44 22.83 -21.17
N ILE A 77 4.62 21.51 -21.18
CA ILE A 77 3.89 20.58 -20.33
C ILE A 77 4.81 20.16 -19.18
N GLY A 78 4.43 20.50 -17.95
CA GLY A 78 5.16 20.11 -16.75
C GLY A 78 4.92 18.64 -16.42
N PHE A 79 5.99 17.88 -16.25
CA PHE A 79 5.96 16.52 -15.75
C PHE A 79 7.12 16.28 -14.81
N ARG A 80 6.83 15.90 -13.56
CA ARG A 80 7.81 15.83 -12.47
C ARG A 80 8.51 17.20 -12.31
N GLU A 81 9.82 17.23 -12.43
CA GLU A 81 10.65 18.45 -12.30
C GLU A 81 11.06 19.02 -13.66
N LYS A 82 10.49 18.51 -14.76
CA LYS A 82 10.85 18.86 -16.13
C LYS A 82 9.71 19.55 -16.85
N CYS A 83 10.06 20.45 -17.78
CA CYS A 83 9.12 21.01 -18.75
C CYS A 83 9.41 20.44 -20.13
N PHE A 84 8.41 19.88 -20.77
CA PHE A 84 8.52 19.30 -22.10
C PHE A 84 7.81 20.17 -23.14
N TYR A 85 8.48 20.39 -24.26
CA TYR A 85 7.99 21.18 -25.40
C TYR A 85 7.95 20.29 -26.65
N PHE A 86 6.78 20.11 -27.23
CA PHE A 86 6.57 19.32 -28.44
C PHE A 86 6.61 20.23 -29.65
N VAL A 87 7.78 20.37 -30.24
CA VAL A 87 7.99 21.28 -31.41
C VAL A 87 7.81 20.51 -32.71
N GLN A 88 6.85 20.93 -33.50
CA GLN A 88 6.53 20.33 -34.79
C GLN A 88 7.30 21.07 -35.93
N ASN A 89 8.57 20.74 -36.07
CA ASN A 89 9.40 21.26 -37.16
C ASN A 89 10.20 20.09 -37.74
N GLU A 90 9.87 19.74 -38.97
CA GLU A 90 10.55 18.65 -39.68
C GLU A 90 11.98 19.06 -40.05
N THR A 91 12.94 18.52 -39.31
CA THR A 91 14.37 18.74 -39.50
C THR A 91 15.18 17.58 -39.04
N ASN A 92 16.50 17.61 -39.24
CA ASN A 92 17.38 16.55 -38.76
C ASN A 92 17.71 16.71 -37.24
N TRP A 93 18.27 15.69 -36.65
CA TRP A 93 18.57 15.65 -35.22
C TRP A 93 19.50 16.81 -34.78
N ASN A 94 20.58 17.09 -35.55
CA ASN A 94 21.54 18.12 -35.19
C ASN A 94 20.90 19.54 -35.19
N LYS A 95 20.04 19.82 -36.13
CA LYS A 95 19.31 21.10 -36.17
C LYS A 95 18.30 21.19 -35.04
N SER A 96 17.61 20.10 -34.74
CA SER A 96 16.68 20.03 -33.62
C SER A 96 17.40 20.28 -32.29
N GLN A 97 18.55 19.64 -32.06
CA GLN A 97 19.37 19.87 -30.87
C GLN A 97 19.84 21.33 -30.78
N SER A 98 20.36 21.91 -31.91
CA SER A 98 20.80 23.31 -31.96
C SER A 98 19.64 24.28 -31.68
N PHE A 99 18.44 23.96 -32.15
CA PHE A 99 17.25 24.77 -31.90
C PHE A 99 16.87 24.70 -30.40
N CYS A 100 16.83 23.51 -29.79
CA CYS A 100 16.57 23.37 -28.36
C CYS A 100 17.59 24.15 -27.52
N LEU A 101 18.88 24.05 -27.87
CA LEU A 101 19.94 24.79 -27.18
C LEU A 101 19.77 26.32 -27.28
N SER A 102 19.30 26.83 -28.42
CA SER A 102 19.04 28.26 -28.60
C SER A 102 17.92 28.78 -27.68
N LEU A 103 17.06 27.91 -27.23
CA LEU A 103 15.97 28.19 -26.26
C LEU A 103 16.37 27.91 -24.80
N GLY A 104 17.62 27.59 -24.55
CA GLY A 104 18.09 27.22 -23.21
C GLY A 104 17.59 25.82 -22.76
N ALA A 105 17.21 24.97 -23.70
CA ALA A 105 16.74 23.61 -23.50
C ALA A 105 17.62 22.60 -24.23
N GLN A 106 17.29 21.33 -24.15
CA GLN A 106 17.93 20.26 -24.93
C GLN A 106 16.88 19.25 -25.39
N LEU A 107 17.23 18.40 -26.34
CA LEU A 107 16.37 17.26 -26.70
C LEU A 107 16.12 16.37 -25.49
N ALA A 108 14.90 15.87 -25.38
CA ALA A 108 14.44 15.14 -24.19
C ALA A 108 15.26 13.87 -23.91
N THR A 109 15.66 13.70 -22.67
CA THR A 109 16.27 12.49 -22.14
C THR A 109 15.19 11.65 -21.46
N ILE A 110 15.17 10.34 -21.70
CA ILE A 110 14.22 9.41 -21.11
C ILE A 110 14.91 8.69 -19.97
N ASP A 111 14.73 9.19 -18.75
CA ASP A 111 15.42 8.68 -17.56
C ASP A 111 14.62 7.59 -16.82
N SER A 112 13.33 7.49 -17.10
CA SER A 112 12.41 6.55 -16.45
C SER A 112 11.34 6.01 -17.40
N GLN A 113 10.70 4.91 -17.00
CA GLN A 113 9.58 4.35 -17.75
C GLN A 113 8.38 5.31 -17.76
N GLU A 114 8.21 6.10 -16.73
CA GLU A 114 7.16 7.11 -16.62
C GLU A 114 7.41 8.27 -17.59
N ASP A 115 8.68 8.72 -17.75
CA ASP A 115 9.05 9.72 -18.78
C ASP A 115 8.69 9.20 -20.18
N LEU A 116 9.00 7.93 -20.45
CA LEU A 116 8.64 7.31 -21.73
C LEU A 116 7.14 7.28 -21.94
N HIS A 117 6.35 6.86 -20.97
CA HIS A 117 4.88 6.83 -21.07
C HIS A 117 4.31 8.24 -21.29
N PHE A 118 4.84 9.22 -20.58
CA PHE A 118 4.45 10.63 -20.76
C PHE A 118 4.72 11.10 -22.17
N LEU A 119 5.93 10.91 -22.71
CA LEU A 119 6.30 11.32 -24.07
C LEU A 119 5.46 10.62 -25.13
N LEU A 120 5.18 9.33 -24.97
CA LEU A 120 4.30 8.58 -25.85
C LEU A 120 2.85 9.06 -25.82
N HIS A 121 2.37 9.45 -24.63
CA HIS A 121 1.00 9.92 -24.46
C HIS A 121 0.76 11.26 -25.15
N TYR A 122 1.68 12.21 -24.96
CA TYR A 122 1.54 13.57 -25.52
C TYR A 122 2.12 13.71 -26.93
N GLY A 123 3.11 12.90 -27.32
CA GLY A 123 3.77 12.97 -28.61
C GLY A 123 2.99 12.31 -29.75
N ARG A 124 2.13 11.33 -29.48
CA ARG A 124 1.38 10.64 -30.53
C ARG A 124 0.32 11.56 -31.17
N PRO A 125 0.05 11.42 -32.48
CA PRO A 125 0.58 10.40 -33.43
C PRO A 125 1.89 10.81 -34.13
N LEU A 126 2.50 11.91 -33.78
CA LEU A 126 3.67 12.44 -34.46
C LEU A 126 4.97 11.79 -33.99
N HIS A 127 6.04 12.00 -34.78
CA HIS A 127 7.37 11.53 -34.44
C HIS A 127 8.23 12.72 -34.02
N TYR A 128 8.97 12.55 -32.93
CA TYR A 128 9.83 13.58 -32.38
C TYR A 128 11.23 13.06 -32.16
N TRP A 129 12.21 13.94 -32.37
CA TRP A 129 13.59 13.65 -31.98
C TRP A 129 13.71 13.64 -30.47
N VAL A 130 14.48 12.70 -29.97
CA VAL A 130 14.91 12.64 -28.56
C VAL A 130 16.41 12.81 -28.47
N GLY A 131 16.93 13.09 -27.29
CA GLY A 131 18.35 13.40 -27.07
C GLY A 131 19.29 12.19 -27.08
N LEU A 132 18.96 11.13 -27.79
CA LEU A 132 19.80 9.96 -27.94
C LEU A 132 20.59 10.03 -29.23
N HIS A 133 21.93 9.92 -29.15
CA HIS A 133 22.80 9.98 -30.32
C HIS A 133 24.02 9.06 -30.17
N ARG A 134 24.71 8.83 -31.27
CA ARG A 134 25.94 8.06 -31.34
C ARG A 134 26.85 8.62 -32.41
N GLU A 135 28.13 8.74 -32.13
CA GLU A 135 29.16 9.09 -33.09
C GLU A 135 29.96 7.85 -33.52
N GLY A 136 29.95 7.55 -34.79
CA GLY A 136 30.67 6.38 -35.33
C GLY A 136 30.29 5.05 -34.64
N SER A 137 31.29 4.40 -34.03
CA SER A 137 31.15 3.14 -33.29
C SER A 137 31.02 3.32 -31.78
N ASP A 138 30.93 4.55 -31.30
CA ASP A 138 30.80 4.82 -29.87
C ASP A 138 29.46 4.30 -29.32
N PRO A 139 29.35 4.06 -28.00
CA PRO A 139 28.09 3.67 -27.39
C PRO A 139 27.04 4.79 -27.53
N TRP A 140 25.78 4.39 -27.58
CA TRP A 140 24.67 5.33 -27.55
C TRP A 140 24.67 6.17 -26.26
N THR A 141 24.58 7.48 -26.42
CA THR A 141 24.69 8.45 -25.32
C THR A 141 23.56 9.48 -25.39
N TRP A 142 23.03 9.81 -24.25
CA TRP A 142 22.05 10.90 -24.12
C TRP A 142 22.74 12.28 -24.17
N CYS A 143 22.00 13.32 -24.56
CA CYS A 143 22.51 14.69 -24.59
C CYS A 143 23.08 15.20 -23.25
N ASN A 144 22.67 14.61 -22.14
CA ASN A 144 23.19 14.90 -20.81
C ASN A 144 24.54 14.19 -20.51
N GLY A 145 25.07 13.42 -21.46
CA GLY A 145 26.33 12.66 -21.33
C GLY A 145 26.18 11.28 -20.69
N SER A 146 24.99 10.88 -20.25
CA SER A 146 24.78 9.54 -19.70
C SER A 146 24.72 8.48 -20.79
N LEU A 147 25.26 7.29 -20.49
CA LEU A 147 25.17 6.15 -21.40
C LEU A 147 23.74 5.62 -21.48
N PHE A 148 23.36 5.17 -22.67
CA PHE A 148 22.08 4.52 -22.88
C PHE A 148 22.10 3.10 -22.26
N ASN A 149 21.30 2.92 -21.23
CA ASN A 149 21.11 1.63 -20.54
C ASN A 149 19.65 1.26 -20.30
N ASN A 150 18.74 1.99 -20.93
CA ASN A 150 17.31 1.92 -20.66
C ASN A 150 16.65 0.85 -21.51
N LEU A 151 16.68 -0.42 -21.06
CA LEU A 151 16.11 -1.56 -21.77
C LEU A 151 14.61 -1.43 -22.06
N TYR A 152 13.86 -0.68 -21.25
CA TYR A 152 12.44 -0.42 -21.49
C TYR A 152 12.18 0.47 -22.72
N VAL A 153 13.14 1.34 -23.09
CA VAL A 153 13.05 2.12 -24.33
C VAL A 153 13.19 1.21 -25.54
N LEU A 154 14.12 0.25 -25.50
CA LEU A 154 14.28 -0.75 -26.58
C LEU A 154 13.02 -1.59 -26.75
N ALA A 155 12.38 -1.99 -25.66
CA ALA A 155 11.16 -2.79 -25.71
C ALA A 155 9.97 -2.01 -26.31
N ALA A 156 9.92 -0.68 -26.10
CA ALA A 156 8.87 0.18 -26.64
C ALA A 156 9.07 0.52 -28.14
N PHE A 157 10.32 0.48 -28.61
CA PHE A 157 10.70 0.85 -29.97
C PHE A 157 11.65 -0.18 -30.62
N PRO A 158 11.17 -1.40 -30.90
CA PRO A 158 12.03 -2.49 -31.39
C PRO A 158 12.65 -2.20 -32.79
N HIS A 159 12.25 -1.14 -33.49
CA HIS A 159 12.67 -0.84 -34.86
C HIS A 159 13.46 0.48 -34.99
N ILE A 160 13.93 1.06 -33.89
CA ILE A 160 14.65 2.37 -33.92
C ILE A 160 16.17 2.20 -34.08
N PHE A 161 16.69 0.99 -33.90
CA PHE A 161 18.13 0.68 -33.92
C PHE A 161 18.51 -0.24 -35.05
#